data_46d75fd9e691bca2bb7806498493dd6e
#
_entry.id   46d75fd9e691bca2bb7806498493dd6e
#
_cell.length_a   1.000
_cell.length_b   1.000
_cell.length_c   1.000
_cell.angle_alpha   90.00
_cell.angle_beta   90.00
_cell.angle_gamma   90.00
#
_symmetry.space_group_name_H-M   'P 1'
#
loop_
_entity.id
_entity.type
_entity.pdbx_description
1 polymer ?
#
loop_
_entity_poly.entity_id
_entity_poly.type
_entity_poly.pdbx_seq_one_letter_code
_entity_poly.pdbx_strand_id
1 'polypeptide(L)'
;KVPVGINVDANTLSSFKYSKGKVKYDLSSIVLNGDDKQYFFVSVDGALSSSAFKSNSKHYGGNDYGTSFEKYLKDVKASVNLPLLVNGICVPTNTGSSTKEAQQAEKLISALNSIDASGAMGGVINDLNDNWSAVSSKMYPFTVPLSNNYLWHDVADSAQTTGVVAVESPTPTVSNMEYFDDDRMQGMSVSANESYLYINLRLLENIDYSKEEFFVGIDTYQRNDGDYYYSKDYTPTSLSGMEFVIRFKGKQNAGLYVINSYDKNKGHYASKESYSGKYNLVSKLNYGGFRSGDNQFYTTGTTTYIRIPWAMLNVTDPSQKVVINNDGKLKNQVKTTQTNGFLISLMIADKSTKDLLYMFPESKKDPGYKTFKWSTWEEVTFEYREKDGFSTLKKYYSTK
;
A
#
# COMPACT_ATOMS: atom_id res chain seq x y z
N LYS A 1 -8.39 -11.76 41.46
CA LYS A 1 -7.00 -11.84 40.97
C LYS A 1 -6.99 -11.55 39.46
N VAL A 2 -6.01 -10.85 38.97
CA VAL A 2 -5.88 -10.45 37.55
C VAL A 2 -4.90 -11.41 36.88
N PRO A 3 -5.22 -12.00 35.71
CA PRO A 3 -4.25 -12.76 34.92
C PRO A 3 -3.02 -11.93 34.57
N VAL A 4 -1.84 -12.51 34.68
CA VAL A 4 -0.55 -11.88 34.37
C VAL A 4 0.14 -12.70 33.29
N GLY A 5 0.60 -12.04 32.24
CA GLY A 5 1.28 -12.69 31.13
C GLY A 5 2.66 -12.13 30.84
N ILE A 6 3.53 -12.95 30.30
CA ILE A 6 4.83 -12.55 29.75
C ILE A 6 4.79 -12.77 28.25
N ASN A 7 5.08 -11.71 27.47
CA ASN A 7 5.30 -11.82 26.03
C ASN A 7 6.76 -12.23 25.73
N VAL A 8 6.93 -13.28 24.95
CA VAL A 8 8.24 -13.84 24.61
C VAL A 8 8.42 -14.04 23.11
N ASP A 9 9.63 -13.79 22.60
CA ASP A 9 10.03 -14.29 21.29
C ASP A 9 10.44 -15.78 21.45
N ALA A 10 9.76 -16.68 20.72
CA ALA A 10 10.04 -18.11 20.79
C ALA A 10 11.52 -18.45 20.50
N ASN A 11 12.22 -17.65 19.67
CA ASN A 11 13.66 -17.84 19.44
C ASN A 11 14.51 -17.68 20.71
N THR A 12 14.01 -17.01 21.75
CA THR A 12 14.72 -16.77 23.00
C THR A 12 14.44 -17.85 24.06
N LEU A 13 13.49 -18.76 23.82
CA LEU A 13 13.20 -19.85 24.74
C LEU A 13 14.27 -20.94 24.61
N SER A 14 14.88 -21.35 25.75
CA SER A 14 15.94 -22.36 25.79
C SER A 14 15.45 -23.73 25.31
N SER A 15 14.18 -24.05 25.57
CA SER A 15 13.51 -25.30 25.21
C SER A 15 12.89 -25.32 23.81
N PHE A 16 12.87 -24.19 23.10
CA PHE A 16 12.31 -24.15 21.76
C PHE A 16 13.26 -24.80 20.73
N LYS A 17 12.76 -25.75 19.96
CA LYS A 17 13.52 -26.59 19.01
C LYS A 17 14.44 -25.81 18.05
N TYR A 18 13.97 -24.66 17.56
CA TYR A 18 14.69 -23.82 16.60
C TYR A 18 15.18 -22.51 17.19
N SER A 19 15.43 -22.51 18.48
CA SER A 19 15.88 -21.33 19.22
C SER A 19 17.18 -20.76 18.61
N LYS A 20 17.19 -19.46 18.26
CA LYS A 20 18.31 -18.75 17.62
C LYS A 20 18.78 -17.50 18.38
N GLY A 21 18.05 -17.09 19.40
CA GLY A 21 18.37 -15.91 20.18
C GLY A 21 19.71 -16.05 20.91
N LYS A 22 20.45 -14.96 21.09
CA LYS A 22 21.70 -14.93 21.90
C LYS A 22 21.40 -15.14 23.39
N VAL A 23 20.32 -14.55 23.87
CA VAL A 23 19.82 -14.73 25.24
C VAL A 23 18.82 -15.86 25.22
N LYS A 24 18.95 -16.76 26.17
CA LYS A 24 18.08 -17.91 26.33
C LYS A 24 17.36 -17.82 27.67
N TYR A 25 16.05 -17.90 27.62
CA TYR A 25 15.20 -17.93 28.81
C TYR A 25 14.70 -19.34 29.06
N ASP A 26 14.84 -19.78 30.30
CA ASP A 26 14.20 -20.99 30.78
C ASP A 26 12.98 -20.59 31.62
N LEU A 27 11.79 -20.79 31.07
CA LEU A 27 10.54 -20.47 31.76
C LEU A 27 10.27 -21.41 32.97
N SER A 28 10.95 -22.57 33.03
CA SER A 28 10.85 -23.46 34.20
C SER A 28 11.47 -22.84 35.46
N SER A 29 12.35 -21.84 35.30
CA SER A 29 12.95 -21.10 36.42
C SER A 29 11.98 -20.10 37.07
N ILE A 30 10.85 -19.81 36.44
CA ILE A 30 9.81 -18.94 37.02
C ILE A 30 9.09 -19.71 38.13
N VAL A 31 9.41 -19.34 39.36
CA VAL A 31 8.75 -19.95 40.54
C VAL A 31 7.46 -19.16 40.80
N LEU A 32 6.32 -19.81 40.57
CA LEU A 32 5.02 -19.29 40.92
C LEU A 32 4.56 -19.96 42.22
N ASN A 33 4.26 -19.18 43.24
CA ASN A 33 3.85 -19.69 44.55
C ASN A 33 2.35 -19.99 44.59
N GLY A 34 2.01 -21.18 45.09
CA GLY A 34 0.62 -21.58 45.41
C GLY A 34 -0.33 -21.46 44.20
N ASP A 35 -1.50 -20.88 44.47
CA ASP A 35 -2.59 -20.73 43.50
C ASP A 35 -2.33 -19.71 42.40
N ASP A 36 -1.18 -18.98 42.43
CA ASP A 36 -0.89 -17.94 41.47
C ASP A 36 -0.59 -18.48 40.07
N LYS A 37 -0.21 -19.75 39.94
CA LYS A 37 -0.02 -20.43 38.66
C LYS A 37 -1.23 -20.38 37.75
N GLN A 38 -2.42 -20.41 38.25
CA GLN A 38 -3.67 -20.39 37.49
C GLN A 38 -3.94 -19.04 36.81
N TYR A 39 -3.24 -17.97 37.23
CA TYR A 39 -3.39 -16.62 36.69
C TYR A 39 -2.20 -16.20 35.80
N PHE A 40 -1.25 -17.09 35.56
CA PHE A 40 -0.06 -16.79 34.80
C PHE A 40 -0.07 -17.47 33.43
N PHE A 41 0.26 -16.74 32.37
CA PHE A 41 0.33 -17.26 31.02
C PHE A 41 1.53 -16.67 30.25
N VAL A 42 1.91 -17.34 29.16
CA VAL A 42 2.93 -16.86 28.20
C VAL A 42 2.22 -16.44 26.93
N SER A 43 2.64 -15.32 26.33
CA SER A 43 2.18 -14.94 24.99
C SER A 43 3.33 -14.93 23.99
N VAL A 44 3.01 -15.27 22.74
CA VAL A 44 3.92 -15.20 21.60
C VAL A 44 3.29 -14.41 20.47
N ASP A 45 4.15 -13.78 19.65
CA ASP A 45 3.72 -13.04 18.46
C ASP A 45 3.15 -14.01 17.41
N GLY A 46 1.90 -13.76 17.02
CA GLY A 46 1.13 -14.52 16.03
C GLY A 46 1.27 -14.01 14.58
N ALA A 47 2.04 -12.96 14.35
CA ALA A 47 2.24 -12.48 12.98
C ALA A 47 3.12 -13.46 12.17
N LEU A 48 2.76 -13.72 10.91
CA LEU A 48 3.60 -14.52 9.99
C LEU A 48 4.97 -13.88 9.75
N SER A 49 5.10 -12.58 10.01
CA SER A 49 6.35 -11.83 9.94
C SER A 49 7.19 -11.94 11.21
N SER A 50 6.68 -12.56 12.28
CA SER A 50 7.44 -12.73 13.52
C SER A 50 8.79 -13.40 13.27
N SER A 51 9.81 -12.99 14.00
CA SER A 51 11.17 -13.49 13.77
C SER A 51 11.27 -15.00 13.95
N ALA A 52 10.56 -15.55 14.94
CA ALA A 52 10.56 -16.96 15.24
C ALA A 52 9.88 -17.80 14.14
N PHE A 53 8.70 -17.41 13.69
CA PHE A 53 8.00 -18.14 12.65
C PHE A 53 8.69 -17.99 11.28
N LYS A 54 8.95 -16.77 10.85
CA LYS A 54 9.55 -16.47 9.53
C LYS A 54 10.90 -17.15 9.34
N SER A 55 11.77 -17.12 10.33
CA SER A 55 13.10 -17.73 10.24
C SER A 55 13.07 -19.26 10.19
N ASN A 56 11.98 -19.88 10.63
CA ASN A 56 11.81 -21.33 10.70
C ASN A 56 10.70 -21.87 9.77
N SER A 57 10.08 -21.01 8.96
CA SER A 57 8.95 -21.37 8.10
C SER A 57 9.20 -22.57 7.19
N LYS A 58 10.43 -22.72 6.68
CA LYS A 58 10.83 -23.86 5.85
C LYS A 58 10.72 -25.21 6.59
N HIS A 59 10.97 -25.23 7.91
CA HIS A 59 10.84 -26.43 8.73
C HIS A 59 9.37 -26.81 8.95
N TYR A 60 8.47 -25.85 8.86
CA TYR A 60 7.03 -26.05 9.01
C TYR A 60 6.30 -26.31 7.70
N GLY A 61 6.99 -26.19 6.56
CA GLY A 61 6.46 -26.48 5.24
C GLY A 61 5.87 -25.26 4.52
N GLY A 62 6.00 -24.07 5.06
CA GLY A 62 5.52 -22.84 4.42
C GLY A 62 5.45 -21.63 5.34
N ASN A 63 4.89 -20.55 4.79
CA ASN A 63 4.66 -19.29 5.49
C ASN A 63 3.18 -18.88 5.38
N ASP A 64 2.31 -19.69 5.97
CA ASP A 64 0.86 -19.52 5.96
C ASP A 64 0.25 -19.75 7.34
N TYR A 65 -0.96 -19.26 7.55
CA TYR A 65 -1.73 -19.46 8.78
C TYR A 65 -2.43 -20.83 8.89
N GLY A 66 -2.19 -21.76 7.95
CA GLY A 66 -2.72 -23.11 8.01
C GLY A 66 -1.79 -24.09 8.77
N THR A 67 -1.56 -25.23 8.15
CA THR A 67 -0.76 -26.34 8.70
C THR A 67 0.65 -25.91 9.16
N SER A 68 1.27 -24.98 8.47
CA SER A 68 2.61 -24.48 8.82
C SER A 68 2.60 -23.75 10.15
N PHE A 69 1.63 -22.88 10.35
CA PHE A 69 1.47 -22.11 11.59
C PHE A 69 1.05 -23.00 12.76
N GLU A 70 0.15 -23.97 12.53
CA GLU A 70 -0.25 -24.96 13.54
C GLU A 70 0.95 -25.77 14.06
N LYS A 71 1.81 -26.26 13.17
CA LYS A 71 3.03 -27.00 13.55
C LYS A 71 3.97 -26.14 14.39
N TYR A 72 4.16 -24.89 13.99
CA TYR A 72 4.95 -23.93 14.75
C TYR A 72 4.41 -23.73 16.16
N LEU A 73 3.12 -23.49 16.28
CA LEU A 73 2.47 -23.27 17.57
C LEU A 73 2.53 -24.52 18.48
N LYS A 74 2.42 -25.73 17.92
CA LYS A 74 2.62 -26.99 18.65
C LYS A 74 4.02 -27.10 19.23
N ASP A 75 5.06 -26.76 18.46
CA ASP A 75 6.45 -26.76 18.93
C ASP A 75 6.69 -25.68 20.01
N VAL A 76 6.09 -24.51 19.85
CA VAL A 76 6.14 -23.45 20.89
C VAL A 76 5.41 -23.92 22.15
N LYS A 77 4.20 -24.46 22.00
CA LYS A 77 3.40 -24.95 23.14
C LYS A 77 4.13 -26.06 23.91
N ALA A 78 4.80 -26.96 23.21
CA ALA A 78 5.59 -28.01 23.82
C ALA A 78 6.82 -27.48 24.59
N SER A 79 7.31 -26.28 24.23
CA SER A 79 8.46 -25.63 24.87
C SER A 79 8.08 -24.80 26.10
N VAL A 80 6.79 -24.54 26.34
CA VAL A 80 6.31 -23.75 27.48
C VAL A 80 5.39 -24.60 28.35
N ASN A 81 5.70 -24.68 29.64
CA ASN A 81 4.88 -25.43 30.61
C ASN A 81 3.83 -24.54 31.30
N LEU A 82 3.24 -23.63 30.52
CA LEU A 82 2.27 -22.62 30.94
C LEU A 82 1.17 -22.49 29.89
N PRO A 83 0.00 -21.92 30.20
CA PRO A 83 -0.97 -21.55 29.19
C PRO A 83 -0.34 -20.62 28.15
N LEU A 84 -0.58 -20.90 26.86
CA LEU A 84 -0.02 -20.13 25.74
C LEU A 84 -1.12 -19.30 25.09
N LEU A 85 -0.91 -17.98 25.02
CA LEU A 85 -1.73 -17.05 24.26
C LEU A 85 -0.97 -16.66 22.97
N VAL A 86 -1.66 -16.60 21.83
CA VAL A 86 -1.09 -16.09 20.58
C VAL A 86 -1.57 -14.67 20.39
N ASN A 87 -0.64 -13.72 20.41
CA ASN A 87 -0.93 -12.30 20.34
C ASN A 87 -0.52 -11.73 18.98
N GLY A 88 -1.16 -10.65 18.53
CA GLY A 88 -0.72 -9.92 17.35
C GLY A 88 -0.99 -10.61 16.01
N ILE A 89 -2.08 -11.40 15.90
CA ILE A 89 -2.49 -11.98 14.62
C ILE A 89 -2.92 -10.83 13.70
N CYS A 90 -2.28 -10.68 12.54
CA CYS A 90 -2.61 -9.63 11.59
C CYS A 90 -2.48 -10.10 10.14
N VAL A 91 -3.37 -9.62 9.29
CA VAL A 91 -3.37 -9.90 7.85
C VAL A 91 -3.62 -8.59 7.12
N PRO A 92 -2.58 -7.95 6.56
CA PRO A 92 -2.73 -6.68 5.86
C PRO A 92 -3.43 -6.85 4.51
N THR A 93 -4.18 -5.83 4.10
CA THR A 93 -4.93 -5.75 2.84
C THR A 93 -4.52 -4.58 1.96
N ASN A 94 -3.26 -4.18 2.02
CA ASN A 94 -2.76 -3.00 1.32
C ASN A 94 -2.60 -3.20 -0.19
N THR A 95 -2.58 -2.09 -0.92
CA THR A 95 -2.21 -2.04 -2.34
C THR A 95 -0.83 -2.67 -2.54
N GLY A 96 -0.77 -3.71 -3.36
CA GLY A 96 0.45 -4.51 -3.54
C GLY A 96 0.57 -5.70 -2.60
N SER A 97 -0.37 -5.90 -1.65
CA SER A 97 -0.53 -7.17 -0.94
C SER A 97 -1.13 -8.23 -1.87
N SER A 98 -0.73 -9.48 -1.65
CA SER A 98 -1.40 -10.63 -2.27
C SER A 98 -2.75 -10.96 -1.64
N THR A 99 -3.10 -10.29 -0.53
CA THR A 99 -4.34 -10.53 0.21
C THR A 99 -5.32 -9.40 -0.04
N LYS A 100 -6.45 -9.71 -0.67
CA LYS A 100 -7.58 -8.81 -0.82
C LYS A 100 -8.45 -8.80 0.44
N GLU A 101 -9.26 -7.76 0.63
CA GLU A 101 -10.17 -7.64 1.77
C GLU A 101 -11.06 -8.88 1.96
N ALA A 102 -11.62 -9.42 0.88
CA ALA A 102 -12.43 -10.63 0.93
C ALA A 102 -11.68 -11.87 1.45
N GLN A 103 -10.35 -11.93 1.27
CA GLN A 103 -9.51 -13.06 1.70
C GLN A 103 -8.94 -12.88 3.11
N GLN A 104 -9.00 -11.68 3.66
CA GLN A 104 -8.45 -11.36 4.98
C GLN A 104 -9.10 -12.23 6.06
N ALA A 105 -10.42 -12.30 6.06
CA ALA A 105 -11.17 -13.08 7.05
C ALA A 105 -10.86 -14.59 7.00
N GLU A 106 -10.72 -15.16 5.80
CA GLU A 106 -10.37 -16.57 5.64
C GLU A 106 -9.00 -16.88 6.25
N LYS A 107 -8.02 -15.99 6.02
CA LYS A 107 -6.68 -16.14 6.61
C LYS A 107 -6.69 -15.96 8.13
N LEU A 108 -7.46 -15.01 8.66
CA LEU A 108 -7.62 -14.84 10.10
C LEU A 108 -8.31 -16.05 10.74
N ILE A 109 -9.36 -16.59 10.12
CA ILE A 109 -10.04 -17.81 10.57
C ILE A 109 -9.08 -19.00 10.53
N SER A 110 -8.25 -19.11 9.48
CA SER A 110 -7.22 -20.17 9.41
C SER A 110 -6.23 -20.06 10.58
N ALA A 111 -5.80 -18.82 10.92
CA ALA A 111 -4.95 -18.59 12.09
C ALA A 111 -5.62 -19.05 13.40
N LEU A 112 -6.87 -18.65 13.61
CA LEU A 112 -7.62 -18.99 14.82
C LEU A 112 -7.85 -20.52 14.95
N ASN A 113 -8.15 -21.19 13.84
CA ASN A 113 -8.27 -22.64 13.80
C ASN A 113 -6.93 -23.36 14.11
N SER A 114 -5.82 -22.82 13.60
CA SER A 114 -4.48 -23.36 13.91
C SER A 114 -4.11 -23.17 15.38
N ILE A 115 -4.53 -22.07 15.99
CA ILE A 115 -4.35 -21.80 17.42
C ILE A 115 -5.13 -22.82 18.25
N ASP A 116 -6.40 -23.04 17.93
CA ASP A 116 -7.26 -24.01 18.57
C ASP A 116 -6.65 -25.43 18.47
N ALA A 117 -6.26 -25.85 17.26
CA ALA A 117 -5.64 -27.15 16.99
C ALA A 117 -4.25 -27.33 17.66
N SER A 118 -3.58 -26.25 18.01
CA SER A 118 -2.28 -26.30 18.71
C SER A 118 -2.40 -26.53 20.21
N GLY A 119 -3.60 -26.40 20.78
CA GLY A 119 -3.86 -26.45 22.23
C GLY A 119 -3.40 -25.18 22.97
N ALA A 120 -3.21 -24.06 22.25
CA ALA A 120 -3.05 -22.74 22.88
C ALA A 120 -4.40 -22.30 23.49
N MET A 121 -4.34 -21.41 24.48
CA MET A 121 -5.53 -20.94 25.19
C MET A 121 -6.40 -20.00 24.37
N GLY A 122 -5.84 -19.39 23.31
CA GLY A 122 -6.54 -18.49 22.42
C GLY A 122 -5.63 -17.61 21.60
N GLY A 123 -6.23 -16.75 20.78
CA GLY A 123 -5.52 -15.78 19.94
C GLY A 123 -6.16 -14.40 19.97
N VAL A 124 -5.34 -13.38 19.78
CA VAL A 124 -5.74 -11.97 19.73
C VAL A 124 -5.45 -11.42 18.34
N ILE A 125 -6.49 -10.98 17.63
CA ILE A 125 -6.33 -10.18 16.40
C ILE A 125 -5.82 -8.80 16.81
N ASN A 126 -4.78 -8.35 16.15
CA ASN A 126 -4.04 -7.15 16.55
C ASN A 126 -4.88 -5.88 16.48
N ASP A 127 -5.57 -5.69 15.36
CA ASP A 127 -6.27 -4.43 15.08
C ASP A 127 -7.72 -4.69 14.68
N LEU A 128 -8.64 -3.98 15.32
CA LEU A 128 -10.02 -3.90 14.87
C LEU A 128 -10.12 -2.96 13.67
N ASN A 129 -9.51 -1.79 13.79
CA ASN A 129 -9.50 -0.74 12.77
C ASN A 129 -8.14 -0.59 12.14
N ASP A 130 -8.09 -0.13 10.89
CA ASP A 130 -6.86 0.32 10.26
C ASP A 130 -6.21 1.46 11.09
N ASN A 131 -4.88 1.47 11.14
CA ASN A 131 -4.13 2.36 12.02
C ASN A 131 -3.26 3.35 11.22
N TRP A 132 -3.79 4.54 10.96
CA TRP A 132 -3.04 5.60 10.25
C TRP A 132 -1.80 6.10 11.01
N SER A 133 -1.76 5.92 12.34
CA SER A 133 -0.61 6.34 13.14
C SER A 133 0.59 5.40 13.04
N ALA A 134 0.44 4.23 12.42
CA ALA A 134 1.56 3.34 12.20
C ALA A 134 2.56 3.98 11.22
N VAL A 135 3.85 3.89 11.56
CA VAL A 135 4.92 4.46 10.72
C VAL A 135 5.01 3.70 9.41
N SER A 136 4.91 4.40 8.29
CA SER A 136 5.02 3.80 6.98
C SER A 136 6.45 3.33 6.69
N SER A 137 6.60 2.02 6.49
CA SER A 137 7.85 1.41 6.04
C SER A 137 8.13 1.67 4.55
N LYS A 138 7.08 1.98 3.77
CA LYS A 138 7.18 2.26 2.34
C LYS A 138 7.89 3.58 2.04
N MET A 139 7.84 4.50 2.99
CA MET A 139 8.45 5.81 2.86
C MET A 139 9.84 5.90 3.47
N TYR A 140 10.35 4.82 4.10
CA TYR A 140 11.73 4.81 4.59
C TYR A 140 12.74 5.08 3.44
N PRO A 141 13.77 5.94 3.64
CA PRO A 141 14.14 6.63 4.87
C PRO A 141 13.44 7.99 5.10
N PHE A 142 12.44 8.34 4.31
CA PHE A 142 11.71 9.60 4.41
C PHE A 142 10.56 9.44 5.40
N THR A 143 10.86 9.48 6.67
CA THR A 143 9.78 9.44 7.67
C THR A 143 9.24 10.84 7.89
N VAL A 144 7.93 10.97 7.86
CA VAL A 144 7.25 12.17 8.38
C VAL A 144 7.51 12.31 9.87
N PRO A 145 7.56 13.52 10.43
CA PRO A 145 7.55 13.72 11.86
C PRO A 145 6.40 12.95 12.52
N LEU A 146 6.62 12.36 13.69
CA LEU A 146 5.57 11.60 14.40
C LEU A 146 4.30 12.42 14.65
N SER A 147 4.43 13.75 14.76
CA SER A 147 3.31 14.69 14.86
C SER A 147 2.39 14.68 13.64
N ASN A 148 2.84 14.25 12.49
CA ASN A 148 2.11 14.33 11.23
C ASN A 148 1.77 12.96 10.62
N ASN A 149 2.25 11.86 11.19
CA ASN A 149 2.03 10.54 10.60
C ASN A 149 0.55 10.11 10.59
N TYR A 150 -0.29 10.67 11.45
CA TYR A 150 -1.72 10.43 11.49
C TYR A 150 -2.54 11.33 10.55
N LEU A 151 -1.91 12.32 9.92
CA LEU A 151 -2.58 13.27 9.02
C LEU A 151 -2.85 12.71 7.63
N TRP A 152 -2.37 11.53 7.33
CA TRP A 152 -2.63 10.86 6.05
C TRP A 152 -2.55 9.34 6.19
N HIS A 153 -3.19 8.64 5.27
CA HIS A 153 -3.25 7.18 5.25
C HIS A 153 -2.39 6.62 4.13
N ASP A 154 -1.31 5.93 4.47
CA ASP A 154 -0.53 5.16 3.50
C ASP A 154 -1.19 3.81 3.25
N VAL A 155 -2.19 3.81 2.36
CA VAL A 155 -2.90 2.60 1.95
C VAL A 155 -2.02 1.58 1.20
N ALA A 156 -0.78 1.92 0.90
CA ALA A 156 0.20 1.00 0.34
C ALA A 156 1.06 0.32 1.41
N ASP A 157 0.97 0.73 2.68
CA ASP A 157 1.73 0.13 3.77
C ASP A 157 0.93 -0.93 4.53
N SER A 158 1.57 -2.08 4.73
CA SER A 158 1.00 -3.19 5.48
C SER A 158 0.80 -2.91 6.97
N ALA A 159 1.52 -1.96 7.54
CA ALA A 159 1.38 -1.60 8.95
C ALA A 159 0.10 -0.80 9.22
N GLN A 160 -0.41 -0.09 8.22
CA GLN A 160 -1.59 0.76 8.37
C GLN A 160 -2.92 0.08 7.99
N THR A 161 -2.89 -1.12 7.40
CA THR A 161 -4.05 -1.77 6.77
C THR A 161 -4.37 -3.15 7.35
N THR A 162 -4.00 -3.39 8.61
CA THR A 162 -4.20 -4.67 9.30
C THR A 162 -5.57 -4.85 9.91
N GLY A 163 -6.33 -3.79 10.11
CA GLY A 163 -7.67 -3.81 10.68
C GLY A 163 -8.67 -4.62 9.86
N VAL A 164 -9.72 -5.12 10.48
CA VAL A 164 -10.86 -5.77 9.80
C VAL A 164 -11.96 -4.75 9.47
N VAL A 165 -11.85 -3.56 10.01
CA VAL A 165 -12.62 -2.37 9.66
C VAL A 165 -11.65 -1.36 9.02
N ALA A 166 -11.95 -0.94 7.81
CA ALA A 166 -11.21 0.11 7.13
C ALA A 166 -11.50 1.47 7.77
N VAL A 167 -10.48 2.28 7.89
CA VAL A 167 -10.59 3.71 8.22
C VAL A 167 -10.21 4.47 6.95
N GLU A 168 -11.18 5.10 6.31
CA GLU A 168 -11.04 5.67 4.97
C GLU A 168 -11.35 7.15 4.95
N SER A 169 -10.61 7.91 4.14
CA SER A 169 -10.98 9.29 3.85
C SER A 169 -12.20 9.33 2.94
N PRO A 170 -13.15 10.25 3.16
CA PRO A 170 -14.27 10.44 2.25
C PRO A 170 -13.80 10.66 0.80
N THR A 171 -14.50 10.06 -0.15
CA THR A 171 -14.20 10.31 -1.57
C THR A 171 -14.44 11.78 -1.89
N PRO A 172 -13.47 12.50 -2.49
CA PRO A 172 -13.65 13.90 -2.82
C PRO A 172 -14.83 14.12 -3.74
N THR A 173 -15.68 15.06 -3.42
CA THR A 173 -16.70 15.54 -4.34
C THR A 173 -16.01 16.33 -5.45
N VAL A 174 -16.01 15.80 -6.66
CA VAL A 174 -15.45 16.50 -7.82
C VAL A 174 -16.37 17.65 -8.16
N SER A 175 -16.02 18.86 -7.72
CA SER A 175 -16.85 20.04 -7.96
C SER A 175 -16.61 20.71 -9.32
N ASN A 176 -15.42 20.49 -9.92
CA ASN A 176 -15.05 21.16 -11.16
C ASN A 176 -14.42 20.16 -12.13
N MET A 177 -15.18 19.71 -13.11
CA MET A 177 -14.64 19.04 -14.28
C MET A 177 -14.34 20.11 -15.33
N GLU A 178 -13.09 20.22 -15.77
CA GLU A 178 -12.77 21.07 -16.90
C GLU A 178 -13.18 20.32 -18.18
N TYR A 179 -14.08 20.92 -18.94
CA TYR A 179 -14.51 20.39 -20.25
C TYR A 179 -13.61 21.00 -21.32
N PHE A 180 -13.23 20.17 -22.28
CA PHE A 180 -12.45 20.59 -23.42
C PHE A 180 -13.27 20.24 -24.68
N ASP A 181 -13.42 21.21 -25.52
CA ASP A 181 -14.02 21.04 -26.85
C ASP A 181 -12.95 20.49 -27.79
N ASP A 182 -12.74 19.18 -27.71
CA ASP A 182 -11.62 18.50 -28.33
C ASP A 182 -12.10 17.21 -29.03
N ASP A 183 -11.28 16.69 -29.92
CA ASP A 183 -11.60 15.49 -30.73
C ASP A 183 -11.64 14.19 -29.93
N ARG A 184 -11.08 14.12 -28.72
CA ARG A 184 -10.96 12.87 -27.94
C ARG A 184 -11.34 13.01 -26.46
N MET A 185 -11.12 14.16 -25.83
CA MET A 185 -11.37 14.35 -24.40
C MET A 185 -12.49 15.34 -24.15
N GLN A 186 -13.55 14.87 -23.48
CA GLN A 186 -14.65 15.72 -23.04
C GLN A 186 -14.32 16.46 -21.73
N GLY A 187 -13.49 15.88 -20.87
CA GLY A 187 -13.07 16.54 -19.66
C GLY A 187 -12.15 15.70 -18.78
N MET A 188 -11.42 16.39 -17.93
CA MET A 188 -10.58 15.83 -16.90
C MET A 188 -10.85 16.54 -15.58
N SER A 189 -10.93 15.80 -14.48
CA SER A 189 -10.89 16.37 -13.14
C SER A 189 -9.85 15.68 -12.28
N VAL A 190 -9.19 16.47 -11.45
CA VAL A 190 -8.20 15.99 -10.50
C VAL A 190 -8.60 16.45 -9.11
N SER A 191 -8.59 15.55 -8.14
CA SER A 191 -8.89 15.84 -6.75
C SER A 191 -8.01 14.98 -5.83
N ALA A 192 -8.04 15.24 -4.54
CA ALA A 192 -7.24 14.52 -3.57
C ALA A 192 -7.96 14.45 -2.23
N ASN A 193 -7.61 13.43 -1.44
CA ASN A 193 -7.92 13.34 -0.03
C ASN A 193 -6.67 12.86 0.74
N GLU A 194 -6.83 12.49 1.99
CA GLU A 194 -5.73 12.07 2.86
C GLU A 194 -5.05 10.75 2.41
N SER A 195 -5.69 9.98 1.52
CA SER A 195 -5.19 8.66 1.08
C SER A 195 -4.73 8.63 -0.38
N TYR A 196 -5.35 9.41 -1.25
CA TYR A 196 -5.21 9.26 -2.70
C TYR A 196 -5.18 10.57 -3.47
N LEU A 197 -4.48 10.55 -4.59
CA LEU A 197 -4.73 11.40 -5.75
C LEU A 197 -5.79 10.73 -6.63
N TYR A 198 -6.83 11.47 -7.02
CA TYR A 198 -7.89 11.03 -7.93
C TYR A 198 -7.78 11.72 -9.27
N ILE A 199 -7.92 10.97 -10.37
CA ILE A 199 -7.94 11.49 -11.73
C ILE A 199 -9.15 10.87 -12.42
N ASN A 200 -10.09 11.69 -12.87
CA ASN A 200 -11.23 11.24 -13.66
C ASN A 200 -11.10 11.80 -15.06
N LEU A 201 -11.16 10.92 -16.04
CA LEU A 201 -10.97 11.21 -17.45
C LEU A 201 -12.20 10.79 -18.22
N ARG A 202 -12.89 11.75 -18.82
CA ARG A 202 -14.02 11.50 -19.69
C ARG A 202 -13.62 11.75 -21.14
N LEU A 203 -13.63 10.69 -21.93
CA LEU A 203 -13.35 10.73 -23.35
C LEU A 203 -14.66 10.88 -24.15
N LEU A 204 -14.57 11.28 -25.40
CA LEU A 204 -15.71 11.33 -26.32
C LEU A 204 -16.07 9.93 -26.80
N GLU A 205 -15.09 9.04 -26.89
CA GLU A 205 -15.28 7.65 -27.29
C GLU A 205 -14.41 6.69 -26.46
N ASN A 206 -14.74 5.41 -26.51
CA ASN A 206 -13.96 4.39 -25.83
C ASN A 206 -12.60 4.17 -26.48
N ILE A 207 -11.58 3.87 -25.69
CA ILE A 207 -10.29 3.40 -26.18
C ILE A 207 -10.45 2.01 -26.79
N ASP A 208 -10.06 1.85 -28.05
CA ASP A 208 -9.90 0.54 -28.67
C ASP A 208 -8.54 -0.07 -28.30
N TYR A 209 -8.49 -0.74 -27.15
CA TYR A 209 -7.26 -1.36 -26.67
C TYR A 209 -6.68 -2.47 -27.59
N SER A 210 -7.37 -2.86 -28.67
CA SER A 210 -6.78 -3.73 -29.69
C SER A 210 -5.83 -2.96 -30.61
N LYS A 211 -6.06 -1.67 -30.81
CA LYS A 211 -5.32 -0.80 -31.73
C LYS A 211 -4.57 0.34 -31.01
N GLU A 212 -5.04 0.75 -29.84
CA GLU A 212 -4.59 1.94 -29.15
C GLU A 212 -3.91 1.62 -27.82
N GLU A 213 -2.90 2.40 -27.45
CA GLU A 213 -2.38 2.50 -26.08
C GLU A 213 -2.72 3.86 -25.49
N PHE A 214 -3.05 3.85 -24.22
CA PHE A 214 -3.43 5.03 -23.47
C PHE A 214 -2.47 5.24 -22.30
N PHE A 215 -1.99 6.48 -22.14
CA PHE A 215 -1.04 6.87 -21.12
C PHE A 215 -1.54 8.09 -20.37
N VAL A 216 -1.27 8.11 -19.05
CA VAL A 216 -1.43 9.30 -18.20
C VAL A 216 -0.08 9.63 -17.61
N GLY A 217 0.46 10.79 -17.96
CA GLY A 217 1.70 11.29 -17.40
C GLY A 217 1.45 12.15 -16.17
N ILE A 218 2.31 12.04 -15.16
CA ILE A 218 2.24 12.78 -13.91
C ILE A 218 3.60 13.41 -13.63
N ASP A 219 3.64 14.76 -13.65
CA ASP A 219 4.75 15.57 -13.19
C ASP A 219 4.44 16.01 -11.76
N THR A 220 5.23 15.54 -10.81
CA THR A 220 4.95 15.71 -9.37
C THR A 220 5.77 16.82 -8.72
N TYR A 221 6.80 17.34 -9.41
CA TYR A 221 7.81 18.11 -8.71
C TYR A 221 8.31 19.33 -9.50
N GLN A 222 9.07 19.15 -10.58
CA GLN A 222 9.66 20.21 -11.37
C GLN A 222 9.44 19.98 -12.87
N ARG A 223 8.91 20.99 -13.56
CA ARG A 223 8.55 20.94 -14.98
C ARG A 223 9.68 20.52 -15.94
N ASN A 224 10.92 20.76 -15.53
CA ASN A 224 12.12 20.48 -16.33
C ASN A 224 12.86 19.21 -15.87
N ASP A 225 12.43 18.61 -14.78
CA ASP A 225 12.91 17.30 -14.32
C ASP A 225 11.90 16.23 -14.77
N GLY A 226 12.28 14.96 -14.73
CA GLY A 226 11.42 13.91 -15.25
C GLY A 226 11.64 13.64 -16.76
N ASP A 227 10.96 12.63 -17.28
CA ASP A 227 11.06 12.22 -18.69
C ASP A 227 9.94 12.85 -19.51
N TYR A 228 10.27 13.33 -20.68
CA TYR A 228 9.29 13.90 -21.60
C TYR A 228 8.59 12.84 -22.45
N TYR A 229 9.16 11.64 -22.58
CA TYR A 229 8.60 10.55 -23.34
C TYR A 229 7.71 9.68 -22.47
N TYR A 230 6.48 9.36 -22.91
CA TYR A 230 5.57 8.45 -22.21
C TYR A 230 6.06 7.01 -22.23
N SER A 231 6.82 6.63 -23.25
CA SER A 231 7.45 5.33 -23.40
C SER A 231 8.57 5.41 -24.43
N LYS A 232 9.57 4.53 -24.32
CA LYS A 232 10.66 4.40 -25.31
C LYS A 232 10.19 4.06 -26.73
N ASP A 233 8.96 3.55 -26.85
CA ASP A 233 8.42 3.06 -28.11
C ASP A 233 7.69 4.16 -28.91
N TYR A 234 7.52 5.37 -28.32
CA TYR A 234 6.74 6.45 -28.92
C TYR A 234 7.56 7.74 -28.96
N THR A 235 7.50 8.44 -30.09
CA THR A 235 8.25 9.70 -30.32
C THR A 235 7.57 10.96 -29.75
N PRO A 236 6.23 11.05 -29.63
CA PRO A 236 5.59 12.23 -29.04
C PRO A 236 6.03 12.46 -27.60
N THR A 237 6.26 13.72 -27.26
CA THR A 237 6.74 14.13 -25.94
C THR A 237 5.71 14.97 -25.20
N SER A 238 5.64 14.82 -23.89
CA SER A 238 4.90 15.70 -23.00
C SER A 238 5.49 17.12 -23.00
N LEU A 239 4.69 18.09 -22.59
CA LEU A 239 5.13 19.49 -22.42
C LEU A 239 5.88 19.75 -21.10
N SER A 240 5.86 18.79 -20.18
CA SER A 240 6.63 18.81 -18.93
C SER A 240 7.33 17.47 -18.72
N GLY A 241 8.41 17.46 -17.95
CA GLY A 241 9.03 16.23 -17.50
C GLY A 241 8.10 15.49 -16.54
N MET A 242 7.94 14.19 -16.74
CA MET A 242 7.08 13.34 -15.92
C MET A 242 7.95 12.42 -15.07
N GLU A 243 7.68 12.37 -13.77
CA GLU A 243 8.29 11.35 -12.90
C GLU A 243 7.56 10.03 -13.04
N PHE A 244 6.24 10.07 -13.28
CA PHE A 244 5.40 8.87 -13.35
C PHE A 244 4.58 8.81 -14.63
N VAL A 245 4.33 7.58 -15.08
CA VAL A 245 3.40 7.29 -16.18
C VAL A 245 2.50 6.13 -15.77
N ILE A 246 1.19 6.30 -15.94
CA ILE A 246 0.24 5.20 -15.91
C ILE A 246 0.07 4.75 -17.37
N ARG A 247 0.34 3.47 -17.64
CA ARG A 247 0.17 2.86 -18.96
C ARG A 247 -0.99 1.88 -18.92
N PHE A 248 -1.98 2.11 -19.76
CA PHE A 248 -3.13 1.23 -19.95
C PHE A 248 -2.90 0.37 -21.20
N LYS A 249 -2.72 -0.93 -20.97
CA LYS A 249 -2.52 -1.94 -22.04
C LYS A 249 -3.83 -2.65 -22.40
N GLY A 250 -4.91 -2.42 -21.66
CA GLY A 250 -6.20 -3.01 -21.80
C GLY A 250 -7.20 -2.45 -20.80
N LYS A 251 -8.49 -2.71 -21.00
CA LYS A 251 -9.59 -2.19 -20.17
C LYS A 251 -9.40 -2.49 -18.67
N GLN A 252 -8.77 -3.61 -18.32
CA GLN A 252 -8.53 -4.06 -16.95
C GLN A 252 -7.03 -4.26 -16.67
N ASN A 253 -6.17 -3.72 -17.53
CA ASN A 253 -4.72 -3.92 -17.44
C ASN A 253 -4.01 -2.57 -17.51
N ALA A 254 -3.64 -2.06 -16.36
CA ALA A 254 -2.86 -0.84 -16.20
C ALA A 254 -1.71 -1.05 -15.21
N GLY A 255 -0.68 -0.23 -15.35
CA GLY A 255 0.44 -0.18 -14.40
C GLY A 255 0.91 1.25 -14.19
N LEU A 256 1.36 1.55 -12.98
CA LEU A 256 2.07 2.76 -12.63
C LEU A 256 3.57 2.51 -12.77
N TYR A 257 4.24 3.41 -13.46
CA TYR A 257 5.68 3.34 -13.73
C TYR A 257 6.36 4.65 -13.29
N VAL A 258 7.62 4.55 -12.89
CA VAL A 258 8.45 5.68 -12.44
C VAL A 258 9.75 5.74 -13.26
N ILE A 259 10.25 6.92 -13.54
CA ILE A 259 11.57 7.08 -14.18
C ILE A 259 12.67 6.51 -13.26
N ASN A 260 13.75 6.01 -13.88
CA ASN A 260 14.82 5.34 -13.14
C ASN A 260 15.48 6.25 -12.10
N SER A 261 15.68 7.53 -12.44
CA SER A 261 16.28 8.53 -11.55
C SER A 261 15.40 8.94 -10.36
N TYR A 262 14.12 8.58 -10.36
CA TYR A 262 13.15 8.92 -9.29
C TYR A 262 12.61 7.68 -8.58
N ASP A 263 13.16 6.51 -8.86
CA ASP A 263 12.75 5.23 -8.26
C ASP A 263 13.37 5.07 -6.86
N LYS A 264 12.58 5.35 -5.83
CA LYS A 264 12.99 5.24 -4.42
C LYS A 264 13.49 3.84 -4.02
N ASN A 265 13.03 2.78 -4.71
CA ASN A 265 13.42 1.42 -4.39
C ASN A 265 14.84 1.07 -4.85
N LYS A 266 15.44 1.87 -5.70
CA LYS A 266 16.82 1.66 -6.17
C LYS A 266 17.89 2.24 -5.23
N GLY A 267 17.48 2.91 -4.14
CA GLY A 267 18.39 3.40 -3.10
C GLY A 267 19.37 4.50 -3.53
N HIS A 268 19.42 4.80 -4.81
CA HIS A 268 20.24 5.86 -5.38
C HIS A 268 19.42 6.57 -6.44
N TYR A 269 19.20 7.86 -6.25
CA TYR A 269 18.78 8.69 -7.35
C TYR A 269 19.95 8.76 -8.32
N ALA A 270 19.83 8.01 -9.41
CA ALA A 270 20.84 8.03 -10.45
C ALA A 270 20.98 9.46 -10.96
N SER A 271 22.22 9.85 -11.26
CA SER A 271 22.49 11.05 -12.05
C SER A 271 21.56 11.11 -13.24
N LYS A 272 21.12 12.32 -13.65
CA LYS A 272 20.30 12.56 -14.84
C LYS A 272 20.69 11.60 -15.96
N GLU A 273 19.89 10.55 -16.15
CA GLU A 273 19.97 9.75 -17.35
C GLU A 273 19.37 10.58 -18.50
N SER A 274 19.85 10.34 -19.71
CA SER A 274 19.18 10.88 -20.89
C SER A 274 17.74 10.34 -20.89
N TYR A 275 16.77 11.20 -20.77
CA TYR A 275 15.36 10.86 -20.81
C TYR A 275 15.04 10.20 -22.16
N SER A 276 14.43 9.04 -22.12
CA SER A 276 14.20 8.20 -23.30
C SER A 276 12.97 7.29 -23.17
N GLY A 277 12.03 7.64 -22.29
CA GLY A 277 10.82 6.84 -22.07
C GLY A 277 11.07 5.51 -21.36
N LYS A 278 12.17 5.37 -20.62
CA LYS A 278 12.47 4.17 -19.83
C LYS A 278 11.96 4.34 -18.41
N TYR A 279 11.03 3.47 -18.04
CA TYR A 279 10.40 3.50 -16.74
C TYR A 279 10.48 2.14 -16.05
N ASN A 280 10.54 2.16 -14.72
CA ASN A 280 10.42 0.98 -13.86
C ASN A 280 8.98 0.82 -13.39
N LEU A 281 8.51 -0.40 -13.32
CA LEU A 281 7.19 -0.69 -12.77
C LEU A 281 7.17 -0.45 -11.26
N VAL A 282 6.33 0.47 -10.80
CA VAL A 282 6.03 0.68 -9.37
C VAL A 282 5.06 -0.40 -8.91
N SER A 283 3.92 -0.53 -9.61
CA SER A 283 2.89 -1.54 -9.33
C SER A 283 1.96 -1.74 -10.51
N LYS A 284 1.43 -2.96 -10.63
CA LYS A 284 0.20 -3.17 -11.39
C LYS A 284 -0.95 -2.51 -10.64
N LEU A 285 -1.88 -1.88 -11.37
CA LEU A 285 -3.07 -1.29 -10.80
C LEU A 285 -4.22 -2.30 -10.85
N ASN A 286 -4.91 -2.45 -9.72
CA ASN A 286 -6.06 -3.35 -9.64
C ASN A 286 -7.31 -2.68 -10.22
N TYR A 287 -8.01 -3.42 -11.07
CA TYR A 287 -9.27 -2.99 -11.69
C TYR A 287 -10.46 -3.31 -10.79
N GLY A 288 -11.34 -2.34 -10.60
CA GLY A 288 -12.62 -2.48 -9.90
C GLY A 288 -13.06 -1.16 -9.27
N GLY A 289 -14.34 -1.09 -8.91
CA GLY A 289 -14.91 0.10 -8.25
C GLY A 289 -14.24 0.42 -6.92
N PHE A 290 -14.30 1.66 -6.51
CA PHE A 290 -13.60 2.16 -5.32
C PHE A 290 -14.26 1.80 -3.99
N ARG A 291 -15.32 1.00 -4.01
CA ARG A 291 -15.91 0.45 -2.78
C ARG A 291 -14.94 -0.44 -1.99
N SER A 292 -14.09 -1.19 -2.68
CA SER A 292 -12.99 -1.94 -2.05
C SER A 292 -11.72 -1.09 -2.04
N GLY A 293 -11.00 -1.09 -0.92
CA GLY A 293 -9.70 -0.43 -0.76
C GLY A 293 -8.62 -0.92 -1.73
N ASP A 294 -8.80 -2.13 -2.27
CA ASP A 294 -7.85 -2.81 -3.15
C ASP A 294 -7.72 -2.21 -4.56
N ASN A 295 -8.75 -1.48 -5.04
CA ASN A 295 -8.86 -1.10 -6.44
C ASN A 295 -8.33 0.31 -6.70
N GLN A 296 -7.59 0.49 -7.82
CA GLN A 296 -7.01 1.76 -8.20
C GLN A 296 -7.65 2.38 -9.44
N PHE A 297 -8.34 1.61 -10.26
CA PHE A 297 -9.03 2.18 -11.41
C PHE A 297 -10.22 1.35 -11.86
N TYR A 298 -11.17 2.01 -12.53
CA TYR A 298 -12.26 1.37 -13.26
C TYR A 298 -12.74 2.28 -14.38
N THR A 299 -13.49 1.72 -15.33
CA THR A 299 -14.07 2.45 -16.46
C THR A 299 -15.56 2.19 -16.52
N THR A 300 -16.35 3.26 -16.63
CA THR A 300 -17.79 3.22 -16.85
C THR A 300 -18.14 4.08 -18.08
N GLY A 301 -18.66 3.45 -19.14
CA GLY A 301 -18.82 4.13 -20.42
C GLY A 301 -17.46 4.63 -20.92
N THR A 302 -17.38 5.89 -21.27
CA THR A 302 -16.16 6.57 -21.75
C THR A 302 -15.34 7.20 -20.63
N THR A 303 -15.77 7.07 -19.37
CA THR A 303 -15.08 7.69 -18.23
C THR A 303 -14.18 6.66 -17.52
N THR A 304 -12.91 6.99 -17.37
CA THR A 304 -11.94 6.24 -16.57
C THR A 304 -11.69 6.97 -15.26
N TYR A 305 -11.93 6.27 -14.17
CA TYR A 305 -11.69 6.72 -12.80
C TYR A 305 -10.40 6.09 -12.29
N ILE A 306 -9.50 6.89 -11.78
CA ILE A 306 -8.19 6.48 -11.28
C ILE A 306 -8.00 7.06 -9.88
N ARG A 307 -7.47 6.26 -8.94
CA ARG A 307 -6.94 6.75 -7.66
C ARG A 307 -5.58 6.13 -7.40
N ILE A 308 -4.62 6.94 -7.04
CA ILE A 308 -3.24 6.49 -6.77
C ILE A 308 -2.89 6.86 -5.33
N PRO A 309 -2.47 5.87 -4.51
CA PRO A 309 -1.95 6.12 -3.16
C PRO A 309 -0.78 7.10 -3.20
N TRP A 310 -0.73 8.04 -2.28
CA TRP A 310 0.30 9.07 -2.23
C TRP A 310 1.72 8.51 -2.21
N ALA A 311 1.97 7.47 -1.40
CA ALA A 311 3.29 6.86 -1.31
C ALA A 311 3.77 6.22 -2.63
N MET A 312 2.86 5.83 -3.53
CA MET A 312 3.19 5.31 -4.86
C MET A 312 3.65 6.41 -5.82
N LEU A 313 3.35 7.68 -5.52
CA LEU A 313 3.81 8.87 -6.25
C LEU A 313 4.99 9.58 -5.57
N ASN A 314 5.69 8.90 -4.67
CA ASN A 314 6.80 9.46 -3.89
C ASN A 314 6.41 10.72 -3.08
N VAL A 315 5.13 10.85 -2.73
CA VAL A 315 4.66 11.85 -1.76
C VAL A 315 4.92 11.31 -0.37
N THR A 316 5.71 12.03 0.41
CA THR A 316 6.10 11.61 1.76
C THR A 316 5.19 12.18 2.83
N ASP A 317 4.58 13.32 2.55
CA ASP A 317 3.60 13.97 3.41
C ASP A 317 2.63 14.79 2.55
N PRO A 318 1.48 14.24 2.18
CA PRO A 318 0.49 14.97 1.40
C PRO A 318 -0.16 16.13 2.19
N SER A 319 -0.21 16.04 3.53
CA SER A 319 -0.78 17.11 4.37
C SER A 319 0.00 18.41 4.26
N GLN A 320 1.31 18.32 4.01
CA GLN A 320 2.23 19.45 3.83
C GLN A 320 2.77 19.58 2.40
N LYS A 321 2.23 18.81 1.45
CA LYS A 321 2.65 18.79 0.04
C LYS A 321 4.13 18.45 -0.14
N VAL A 322 4.64 17.51 0.65
CA VAL A 322 6.05 17.13 0.61
C VAL A 322 6.24 15.90 -0.27
N VAL A 323 7.13 16.04 -1.24
CA VAL A 323 7.53 14.97 -2.17
C VAL A 323 9.03 14.69 -2.05
N ILE A 324 9.45 13.54 -2.57
CA ILE A 324 10.87 13.24 -2.73
C ILE A 324 11.49 14.20 -3.74
N ASN A 325 12.66 14.72 -3.42
CA ASN A 325 13.42 15.58 -4.31
C ASN A 325 14.48 14.76 -5.07
N ASN A 326 14.46 14.83 -6.39
CA ASN A 326 15.48 14.27 -7.26
C ASN A 326 16.56 15.33 -7.59
N ASP A 327 17.19 15.92 -6.59
CA ASP A 327 18.36 16.77 -6.84
C ASP A 327 19.60 15.90 -7.09
N GLY A 328 19.85 15.55 -8.35
CA GLY A 328 20.99 14.70 -8.77
C GLY A 328 22.39 15.25 -8.44
N LYS A 329 22.49 16.41 -7.78
CA LYS A 329 23.74 16.96 -7.28
C LYS A 329 24.20 16.30 -5.98
N LEU A 330 23.30 15.58 -5.30
CA LEU A 330 23.56 15.01 -3.98
C LEU A 330 23.66 13.48 -4.08
N LYS A 331 24.83 12.98 -4.48
CA LYS A 331 25.15 11.57 -4.36
C LYS A 331 24.91 11.13 -2.91
N ASN A 332 24.01 10.17 -2.72
CA ASN A 332 23.68 9.53 -1.43
C ASN A 332 22.87 10.36 -0.41
N GLN A 333 22.31 11.51 -0.77
CA GLN A 333 21.40 12.22 0.14
C GLN A 333 20.02 12.28 -0.48
N VAL A 334 19.13 11.48 0.08
CA VAL A 334 17.72 11.53 -0.26
C VAL A 334 17.12 12.72 0.48
N LYS A 335 16.53 13.65 -0.25
CA LYS A 335 15.88 14.84 0.30
C LYS A 335 14.41 14.89 -0.08
N THR A 336 13.67 15.66 0.68
CA THR A 336 12.30 16.01 0.37
C THR A 336 12.19 17.50 0.10
N THR A 337 11.15 17.89 -0.63
CA THR A 337 10.80 19.28 -0.91
C THR A 337 9.30 19.45 -0.99
N GLN A 338 8.82 20.67 -0.82
CA GLN A 338 7.42 20.99 -1.10
C GLN A 338 7.21 21.09 -2.62
N THR A 339 6.11 20.46 -3.09
CA THR A 339 5.66 20.64 -4.47
C THR A 339 4.66 21.80 -4.57
N ASN A 340 4.68 22.48 -5.72
CA ASN A 340 3.66 23.46 -6.08
C ASN A 340 2.37 22.83 -6.63
N GLY A 341 2.29 21.50 -6.66
CA GLY A 341 1.20 20.71 -7.21
C GLY A 341 1.65 19.87 -8.40
N PHE A 342 0.74 19.07 -8.93
CA PHE A 342 1.00 18.11 -10.00
C PHE A 342 0.48 18.60 -11.34
N LEU A 343 1.14 18.18 -12.40
CA LEU A 343 0.66 18.38 -13.76
C LEU A 343 0.31 17.00 -14.35
N ILE A 344 -0.89 16.90 -14.89
CA ILE A 344 -1.41 15.67 -15.50
C ILE A 344 -1.47 15.86 -17.01
N SER A 345 -0.95 14.90 -17.73
CA SER A 345 -0.96 14.87 -19.18
C SER A 345 -1.46 13.51 -19.69
N LEU A 346 -1.94 13.49 -20.93
CA LEU A 346 -2.49 12.30 -21.59
C LEU A 346 -1.84 12.08 -22.93
N MET A 347 -1.72 10.81 -23.34
CA MET A 347 -1.38 10.42 -24.70
C MET A 347 -2.17 9.18 -25.11
N ILE A 348 -2.73 9.21 -26.32
CA ILE A 348 -3.29 8.05 -27.01
C ILE A 348 -2.46 7.87 -28.29
N ALA A 349 -1.99 6.65 -28.52
CA ALA A 349 -1.15 6.34 -29.66
C ALA A 349 -1.59 5.02 -30.33
N ASP A 350 -1.39 4.92 -31.64
CA ASP A 350 -1.58 3.69 -32.38
C ASP A 350 -0.49 2.65 -32.00
N LYS A 351 -0.89 1.43 -31.71
CA LYS A 351 0.02 0.37 -31.32
C LYS A 351 0.91 -0.14 -32.44
N SER A 352 0.42 -0.11 -33.67
CA SER A 352 1.10 -0.67 -34.84
C SER A 352 2.03 0.34 -35.47
N THR A 353 1.55 1.55 -35.76
CA THR A 353 2.31 2.59 -36.45
C THR A 353 3.16 3.42 -35.47
N LYS A 354 2.80 3.43 -34.18
CA LYS A 354 3.38 4.29 -33.13
C LYS A 354 3.06 5.77 -33.31
N ASP A 355 2.09 6.09 -34.14
CA ASP A 355 1.67 7.45 -34.39
C ASP A 355 0.87 8.00 -33.21
N LEU A 356 0.98 9.31 -33.01
CA LEU A 356 0.16 10.04 -32.07
C LEU A 356 -1.26 10.15 -32.62
N LEU A 357 -2.23 9.68 -31.84
CA LEU A 357 -3.66 9.85 -32.15
C LEU A 357 -4.23 11.02 -31.37
N TYR A 358 -3.78 11.25 -30.15
CA TYR A 358 -4.22 12.32 -29.29
C TYR A 358 -3.21 12.60 -28.18
N MET A 359 -3.05 13.86 -27.80
CA MET A 359 -2.23 14.31 -26.66
C MET A 359 -2.90 15.52 -25.99
N PHE A 360 -2.88 15.50 -24.66
CA PHE A 360 -3.35 16.62 -23.85
C PHE A 360 -2.36 16.93 -22.72
N PRO A 361 -2.02 18.19 -22.47
CA PRO A 361 -2.30 19.35 -23.32
C PRO A 361 -1.45 19.34 -24.60
N GLU A 362 -1.96 19.86 -25.69
CA GLU A 362 -1.23 20.01 -26.95
C GLU A 362 -0.24 21.17 -26.91
N SER A 363 -0.57 22.22 -26.17
CA SER A 363 0.28 23.39 -26.02
C SER A 363 0.28 23.92 -24.59
N LYS A 364 1.32 24.71 -24.23
CA LYS A 364 1.39 25.37 -22.92
C LYS A 364 0.29 26.41 -22.70
N LYS A 365 -0.40 26.81 -23.76
CA LYS A 365 -1.52 27.75 -23.70
C LYS A 365 -2.87 27.07 -23.52
N ASP A 366 -2.93 25.73 -23.59
CA ASP A 366 -4.18 25.01 -23.41
C ASP A 366 -4.75 25.25 -22.02
N PRO A 367 -6.09 25.37 -21.89
CA PRO A 367 -6.75 25.53 -20.60
C PRO A 367 -6.40 24.43 -19.59
N GLY A 368 -6.10 23.21 -20.07
CA GLY A 368 -5.70 22.08 -19.24
C GLY A 368 -4.24 22.06 -18.80
N TYR A 369 -3.38 22.96 -19.33
CA TYR A 369 -2.00 23.10 -18.84
C TYR A 369 -2.00 23.84 -17.50
N LYS A 370 -2.72 23.31 -16.53
CA LYS A 370 -2.85 23.83 -15.18
C LYS A 370 -2.23 22.88 -14.19
N THR A 371 -1.58 23.44 -13.18
CA THR A 371 -1.10 22.66 -12.04
C THR A 371 -2.28 22.33 -11.15
N PHE A 372 -2.54 21.05 -10.91
CA PHE A 372 -3.41 20.61 -9.84
C PHE A 372 -2.78 20.96 -8.51
N LYS A 373 -3.48 21.71 -7.68
CA LYS A 373 -3.06 22.11 -6.34
C LYS A 373 -4.08 21.67 -5.33
N TRP A 374 -3.62 21.18 -4.19
CA TRP A 374 -4.45 20.91 -3.03
C TRP A 374 -4.00 21.76 -1.85
N SER A 375 -4.88 21.95 -0.87
CA SER A 375 -4.57 22.68 0.36
C SER A 375 -3.83 21.78 1.34
N THR A 376 -2.96 22.36 2.16
CA THR A 376 -2.44 21.68 3.35
C THR A 376 -3.55 21.49 4.38
N TRP A 377 -3.40 20.49 5.24
CA TRP A 377 -4.35 20.23 6.33
C TRP A 377 -3.65 19.82 7.62
N GLU A 378 -4.27 20.14 8.74
CA GLU A 378 -3.82 19.83 10.10
C GLU A 378 -4.84 18.92 10.84
N GLU A 379 -5.99 18.68 10.22
CA GLU A 379 -7.05 17.81 10.72
C GLU A 379 -7.46 16.84 9.62
N VAL A 380 -7.88 15.64 10.02
CA VAL A 380 -8.31 14.60 9.09
C VAL A 380 -9.78 14.26 9.31
N THR A 381 -10.45 13.92 8.21
CA THR A 381 -11.79 13.36 8.22
C THR A 381 -11.74 11.92 7.77
N PHE A 382 -12.39 11.03 8.49
CA PHE A 382 -12.45 9.62 8.12
C PHE A 382 -13.80 9.01 8.44
N GLU A 383 -14.09 7.92 7.72
CA GLU A 383 -15.27 7.08 7.88
C GLU A 383 -14.84 5.64 8.16
N TYR A 384 -15.68 4.92 8.89
CA TYR A 384 -15.45 3.50 9.15
C TYR A 384 -16.26 2.67 8.15
N ARG A 385 -15.59 1.69 7.55
CA ARG A 385 -16.22 0.72 6.64
C ARG A 385 -15.82 -0.70 7.02
N GLU A 386 -16.79 -1.58 7.17
CA GLU A 386 -16.52 -3.01 7.28
C GLU A 386 -15.85 -3.50 5.98
N LYS A 387 -14.68 -4.13 6.07
CA LYS A 387 -14.01 -4.74 4.92
C LYS A 387 -14.83 -5.93 4.40
N ASP A 388 -14.65 -6.31 3.15
CA ASP A 388 -15.45 -7.34 2.47
C ASP A 388 -15.51 -8.68 3.23
N GLY A 389 -14.49 -9.02 4.00
CA GLY A 389 -14.42 -10.23 4.81
C GLY A 389 -15.05 -10.13 6.21
N PHE A 390 -15.44 -8.94 6.67
CA PHE A 390 -15.86 -8.70 8.06
C PHE A 390 -17.06 -9.58 8.48
N SER A 391 -18.08 -9.70 7.65
CA SER A 391 -19.26 -10.51 7.92
C SER A 391 -18.94 -12.01 8.11
N THR A 392 -17.96 -12.51 7.36
CA THR A 392 -17.47 -13.90 7.46
C THR A 392 -16.79 -14.14 8.82
N LEU A 393 -15.94 -13.20 9.25
CA LEU A 393 -15.29 -13.27 10.55
C LEU A 393 -16.29 -13.16 11.70
N LYS A 394 -17.27 -12.25 11.60
CA LYS A 394 -18.36 -12.10 12.57
C LYS A 394 -19.18 -13.40 12.72
N LYS A 395 -19.50 -14.05 11.59
CA LYS A 395 -20.18 -15.34 11.60
C LYS A 395 -19.34 -16.41 12.30
N TYR A 396 -18.05 -16.48 12.04
CA TYR A 396 -17.16 -17.44 12.70
C TYR A 396 -17.23 -17.31 14.23
N TYR A 397 -17.12 -16.09 14.76
CA TYR A 397 -17.21 -15.87 16.20
C TYR A 397 -18.60 -16.17 16.80
N SER A 398 -19.68 -16.03 16.05
CA SER A 398 -21.03 -16.35 16.53
C SER A 398 -21.31 -17.86 16.63
N THR A 399 -20.43 -18.71 16.09
CA THR A 399 -20.55 -20.17 16.08
C THR A 399 -19.58 -20.87 17.04
N LYS A 400 -18.70 -20.12 17.69
CA LYS A 400 -17.78 -20.61 18.74
C LYS A 400 -18.31 -20.28 20.12
#